data_10f47eb6ece5e7e5e96fd96a2c69955a
#
_entry.id   10f47eb6ece5e7e5e96fd96a2c69955a
#
_cell.length_a   1.000
_cell.length_b   1.000
_cell.length_c   1.000
_cell.angle_alpha   90.00
_cell.angle_beta   90.00
_cell.angle_gamma   90.00
#
_symmetry.space_group_name_H-M   'P 1'
#
loop_
_entity.id
_entity.type
_entity.pdbx_description
1 polymer ?
#
loop_
_entity_poly.entity_id
_entity_poly.type
_entity_poly.pdbx_seq_one_letter_code
_entity_poly.pdbx_strand_id
1 'polypeptide(L)'
;MTALYGHDAAVAAFRESFDAGTLHHAWLLSGPQGIGKALFAEKAALRVLAEGQGRVAAPGLDVPDDHPAAKLVAAGSHPDLMRLERLPRESNPAELARSITVDQVRGLSRLFGTTASMSPWRVVIVDSADDLERAAANALLKNLEEPPPHSLFLLVSHAPERLLPTIRSRCRLLRLSPLVPDAMTSALREALPEASDAEIAELVAAAPGSPGRALAFQGLDIAALDKAMGELAREGDPTNARRSALAQSLALKSAQPRYEAFLTRAPSLVAAEARRRSGRALDDALRTWERAQSLAASARGLSLDPESVVFELAGLLASLAPASASR
;
A
#
# COMPACT_ATOMS: atom_id res chain seq x y z
N MET A 1 0.84 -10.42 17.74
CA MET A 1 1.10 -9.66 16.47
C MET A 1 0.56 -10.45 15.28
N THR A 2 0.00 -9.78 14.27
CA THR A 2 -0.54 -10.40 13.04
C THR A 2 0.51 -11.23 12.30
N ALA A 3 0.16 -12.41 11.79
CA ALA A 3 1.07 -13.24 11.01
C ALA A 3 1.37 -12.65 9.63
N LEU A 4 2.58 -12.90 9.12
CA LEU A 4 2.97 -12.50 7.76
C LEU A 4 2.76 -13.69 6.81
N TYR A 5 1.84 -13.54 5.87
CA TYR A 5 1.47 -14.59 4.91
C TYR A 5 2.10 -14.37 3.53
N GLY A 6 2.51 -15.45 2.88
CA GLY A 6 2.83 -15.48 1.45
C GLY A 6 4.10 -14.74 1.02
N HIS A 7 5.00 -14.41 1.95
CA HIS A 7 6.25 -13.70 1.66
C HIS A 7 7.51 -14.50 2.07
N ASP A 8 7.43 -15.83 2.10
CA ASP A 8 8.48 -16.71 2.60
C ASP A 8 9.83 -16.49 1.92
N ALA A 9 9.84 -16.31 0.59
CA ALA A 9 11.07 -16.02 -0.16
C ALA A 9 11.72 -14.68 0.24
N ALA A 10 10.90 -13.65 0.51
CA ALA A 10 11.39 -12.35 0.96
C ALA A 10 11.93 -12.43 2.40
N VAL A 11 11.24 -13.17 3.26
CA VAL A 11 11.66 -13.46 4.64
C VAL A 11 13.01 -14.20 4.62
N ALA A 12 13.13 -15.27 3.81
CA ALA A 12 14.37 -16.04 3.67
C ALA A 12 15.54 -15.17 3.20
N ALA A 13 15.35 -14.37 2.15
CA ALA A 13 16.39 -13.48 1.61
C ALA A 13 16.86 -12.41 2.61
N PHE A 14 15.93 -11.85 3.39
CA PHE A 14 16.29 -10.90 4.45
C PHE A 14 17.03 -11.58 5.60
N ARG A 15 16.54 -12.74 6.06
CA ARG A 15 17.16 -13.53 7.13
C ARG A 15 18.56 -13.99 6.76
N GLU A 16 18.75 -14.56 5.58
CA GLU A 16 20.05 -14.99 5.09
C GLU A 16 21.08 -13.86 5.14
N SER A 17 20.70 -12.67 4.69
CA SER A 17 21.57 -11.49 4.72
C SER A 17 21.90 -11.05 6.15
N PHE A 18 20.92 -11.13 7.06
CA PHE A 18 21.11 -10.78 8.48
C PHE A 18 22.00 -11.80 9.20
N ASP A 19 21.70 -13.08 9.05
CA ASP A 19 22.42 -14.17 9.71
C ASP A 19 23.88 -14.29 9.23
N ALA A 20 24.13 -13.96 7.96
CA ALA A 20 25.47 -13.88 7.39
C ALA A 20 26.28 -12.63 7.82
N GLY A 21 25.69 -11.71 8.58
CA GLY A 21 26.33 -10.45 8.96
C GLY A 21 26.55 -9.49 7.78
N THR A 22 25.86 -9.71 6.65
CA THR A 22 25.95 -8.91 5.42
C THR A 22 24.68 -8.07 5.16
N LEU A 23 23.93 -7.76 6.22
CA LEU A 23 22.70 -7.01 6.09
C LEU A 23 22.97 -5.62 5.51
N HIS A 24 22.39 -5.33 4.35
CA HIS A 24 22.49 -4.01 3.74
C HIS A 24 21.78 -2.98 4.63
N HIS A 25 22.36 -1.80 4.78
CA HIS A 25 21.82 -0.74 5.64
C HIS A 25 20.45 -0.19 5.18
N ALA A 26 20.07 -0.36 3.91
CA ALA A 26 18.81 0.14 3.38
C ALA A 26 18.14 -0.89 2.46
N TRP A 27 16.86 -1.18 2.70
CA TRP A 27 16.04 -2.06 1.89
C TRP A 27 14.83 -1.32 1.35
N LEU A 28 14.57 -1.48 0.04
CA LEU A 28 13.38 -0.97 -0.62
C LEU A 28 12.38 -2.10 -0.83
N LEU A 29 11.34 -2.13 0.01
CA LEU A 29 10.27 -3.11 -0.03
C LEU A 29 9.23 -2.68 -1.07
N SER A 30 9.26 -3.31 -2.25
CA SER A 30 8.44 -2.91 -3.39
C SER A 30 7.33 -3.92 -3.69
N GLY A 31 6.20 -3.43 -4.20
CA GLY A 31 5.08 -4.24 -4.64
C GLY A 31 3.75 -3.49 -4.50
N PRO A 32 2.63 -4.06 -4.98
CA PRO A 32 1.32 -3.43 -4.90
C PRO A 32 0.92 -3.01 -3.49
N GLN A 33 0.02 -2.02 -3.38
CA GLN A 33 -0.50 -1.56 -2.09
C GLN A 33 -1.32 -2.66 -1.40
N GLY A 34 -1.22 -2.75 -0.06
CA GLY A 34 -2.04 -3.63 0.77
C GLY A 34 -1.61 -5.10 0.81
N ILE A 35 -0.46 -5.48 0.21
CA ILE A 35 0.03 -6.87 0.21
C ILE A 35 0.82 -7.27 1.47
N GLY A 36 0.99 -6.37 2.47
CA GLY A 36 1.71 -6.66 3.71
C GLY A 36 3.13 -6.11 3.81
N LYS A 37 3.55 -5.16 2.92
CA LYS A 37 4.91 -4.57 2.96
C LYS A 37 5.24 -3.88 4.28
N ALA A 38 4.32 -3.09 4.82
CA ALA A 38 4.48 -2.42 6.11
C ALA A 38 4.62 -3.43 7.25
N LEU A 39 3.79 -4.48 7.25
CA LEU A 39 3.88 -5.57 8.22
C LEU A 39 5.23 -6.31 8.12
N PHE A 40 5.72 -6.54 6.89
CA PHE A 40 7.06 -7.09 6.69
C PHE A 40 8.13 -6.18 7.31
N ALA A 41 8.06 -4.86 7.05
CA ALA A 41 9.00 -3.89 7.62
C ALA A 41 8.98 -3.91 9.15
N GLU A 42 7.79 -3.94 9.76
CA GLU A 42 7.63 -4.02 11.21
C GLU A 42 8.25 -5.29 11.80
N LYS A 43 7.93 -6.44 11.21
CA LYS A 43 8.47 -7.73 11.67
C LYS A 43 9.99 -7.81 11.49
N ALA A 44 10.52 -7.33 10.36
CA ALA A 44 11.95 -7.27 10.11
C ALA A 44 12.67 -6.33 11.10
N ALA A 45 12.10 -5.15 11.37
CA ALA A 45 12.60 -4.22 12.37
C ALA A 45 12.61 -4.84 13.77
N LEU A 46 11.47 -5.41 14.18
CA LEU A 46 11.35 -6.07 15.48
C LEU A 46 12.36 -7.20 15.62
N ARG A 47 12.51 -8.04 14.60
CA ARG A 47 13.46 -9.16 14.62
C ARG A 47 14.90 -8.71 14.81
N VAL A 48 15.33 -7.69 14.06
CA VAL A 48 16.68 -7.12 14.18
C VAL A 48 16.92 -6.51 15.55
N LEU A 49 15.95 -5.76 16.08
CA LEU A 49 16.05 -5.15 17.41
C LEU A 49 16.07 -6.20 18.53
N ALA A 50 15.25 -7.23 18.43
CA ALA A 50 15.18 -8.31 19.41
C ALA A 50 16.47 -9.15 19.43
N GLU A 51 17.00 -9.52 18.26
CA GLU A 51 18.27 -10.26 18.19
C GLU A 51 19.49 -9.43 18.62
N GLY A 52 19.40 -8.10 18.55
CA GLY A 52 20.38 -7.21 19.15
C GLY A 52 20.45 -7.31 20.69
N GLN A 53 19.40 -7.82 21.34
CA GLN A 53 19.34 -8.06 22.79
C GLN A 53 19.69 -9.51 23.15
N GLY A 54 19.74 -10.42 22.18
CA GLY A 54 20.02 -11.83 22.36
C GLY A 54 19.31 -12.69 21.31
N ARG A 55 19.78 -13.93 21.14
CA ARG A 55 19.24 -14.84 20.13
C ARG A 55 17.75 -15.13 20.34
N VAL A 56 16.95 -14.90 19.30
CA VAL A 56 15.51 -15.20 19.30
C VAL A 56 15.23 -16.59 18.74
N ALA A 57 14.68 -17.49 19.55
CA ALA A 57 14.34 -18.84 19.18
C ALA A 57 12.96 -18.95 18.51
N ALA A 58 12.79 -18.25 17.38
CA ALA A 58 11.56 -18.29 16.57
C ALA A 58 11.93 -18.29 15.08
N PRO A 59 11.10 -18.90 14.20
CA PRO A 59 11.39 -18.97 12.77
C PRO A 59 11.22 -17.61 12.08
N GLY A 60 11.86 -17.45 10.94
CA GLY A 60 11.70 -16.30 10.05
C GLY A 60 11.89 -14.95 10.74
N LEU A 61 10.89 -14.09 10.65
CA LEU A 61 10.86 -12.77 11.30
C LEU A 61 10.04 -12.75 12.60
N ASP A 62 9.55 -13.89 13.06
CA ASP A 62 8.73 -13.93 14.26
C ASP A 62 9.55 -13.67 15.53
N VAL A 63 8.94 -12.96 16.45
CA VAL A 63 9.46 -12.68 17.78
C VAL A 63 8.31 -12.95 18.77
N PRO A 64 8.55 -13.68 19.87
CA PRO A 64 7.52 -13.92 20.89
C PRO A 64 6.92 -12.62 21.42
N ASP A 65 5.59 -12.59 21.64
CA ASP A 65 4.88 -11.39 22.10
C ASP A 65 5.31 -10.93 23.52
N ASP A 66 5.84 -11.84 24.32
CA ASP A 66 6.37 -11.56 25.65
C ASP A 66 7.79 -10.95 25.64
N HIS A 67 8.46 -10.94 24.47
CA HIS A 67 9.79 -10.34 24.32
C HIS A 67 9.75 -8.84 24.63
N PRO A 68 10.72 -8.26 25.38
CA PRO A 68 10.72 -6.83 25.71
C PRO A 68 10.62 -5.91 24.49
N ALA A 69 11.38 -6.20 23.42
CA ALA A 69 11.31 -5.43 22.19
C ALA A 69 9.91 -5.48 21.55
N ALA A 70 9.23 -6.65 21.56
CA ALA A 70 7.90 -6.81 21.00
C ALA A 70 6.87 -5.91 21.70
N LYS A 71 6.92 -5.87 23.05
CA LYS A 71 6.03 -5.02 23.86
C LYS A 71 6.24 -3.53 23.54
N LEU A 72 7.49 -3.08 23.42
CA LEU A 72 7.80 -1.68 23.12
C LEU A 72 7.44 -1.29 21.70
N VAL A 73 7.68 -2.17 20.71
CA VAL A 73 7.28 -1.94 19.32
C VAL A 73 5.75 -1.88 19.20
N ALA A 74 5.03 -2.79 19.85
CA ALA A 74 3.57 -2.78 19.88
C ALA A 74 2.99 -1.51 20.55
N ALA A 75 3.68 -0.97 21.56
CA ALA A 75 3.33 0.28 22.24
C ALA A 75 3.79 1.54 21.46
N GLY A 76 4.49 1.39 20.32
CA GLY A 76 5.06 2.53 19.56
C GLY A 76 6.15 3.31 20.30
N SER A 77 6.80 2.71 21.31
CA SER A 77 7.71 3.39 22.24
C SER A 77 9.14 2.84 22.26
N HIS A 78 9.51 1.98 21.30
CA HIS A 78 10.86 1.43 21.23
C HIS A 78 11.88 2.53 20.91
N PRO A 79 12.88 2.80 21.78
CA PRO A 79 13.78 3.96 21.65
C PRO A 79 14.69 3.89 20.41
N ASP A 80 15.01 2.68 19.93
CA ASP A 80 15.89 2.45 18.79
C ASP A 80 15.10 2.21 17.47
N LEU A 81 13.78 2.47 17.46
CA LEU A 81 12.91 2.38 16.29
C LEU A 81 12.27 3.74 16.00
N MET A 82 12.37 4.21 14.78
CA MET A 82 11.63 5.38 14.30
C MET A 82 10.81 5.03 13.07
N ARG A 83 9.53 5.47 13.06
CA ARG A 83 8.66 5.36 11.89
C ARG A 83 8.43 6.75 11.30
N LEU A 84 8.65 6.87 10.01
CA LEU A 84 8.31 8.03 9.19
C LEU A 84 7.08 7.65 8.36
N GLU A 85 5.97 8.29 8.66
CA GLU A 85 4.68 8.04 8.00
C GLU A 85 3.86 9.32 7.95
N ARG A 86 2.79 9.33 7.18
CA ARG A 86 1.87 10.47 7.17
C ARG A 86 1.16 10.58 8.51
N LEU A 87 1.36 11.67 9.19
CA LEU A 87 0.74 11.94 10.50
C LEU A 87 -0.72 12.38 10.33
N PRO A 88 -1.57 12.17 11.35
CA PRO A 88 -2.88 12.81 11.43
C PRO A 88 -2.76 14.32 11.29
N ARG A 89 -3.73 14.96 10.62
CA ARG A 89 -3.78 16.43 10.50
C ARG A 89 -4.18 17.05 11.84
N GLU A 90 -3.54 18.14 12.20
CA GLU A 90 -3.90 18.93 13.39
C GLU A 90 -5.35 19.43 13.32
N SER A 91 -5.80 19.84 12.13
CA SER A 91 -7.16 20.35 11.89
C SER A 91 -8.25 19.27 11.90
N ASN A 92 -7.89 18.03 11.60
CA ASN A 92 -8.80 16.88 11.60
C ASN A 92 -8.01 15.57 11.81
N PRO A 93 -7.89 15.08 13.05
CA PRO A 93 -7.13 13.86 13.35
C PRO A 93 -7.63 12.58 12.66
N ALA A 94 -8.84 12.58 12.11
CA ALA A 94 -9.36 11.47 11.30
C ALA A 94 -8.77 11.45 9.88
N GLU A 95 -8.11 12.53 9.45
CA GLU A 95 -7.46 12.62 8.15
C GLU A 95 -5.94 12.62 8.30
N LEU A 96 -5.26 11.85 7.45
CA LEU A 96 -3.81 11.89 7.38
C LEU A 96 -3.31 13.11 6.59
N ALA A 97 -2.16 13.61 6.96
CA ALA A 97 -1.41 14.58 6.16
C ALA A 97 -1.15 14.03 4.75
N ARG A 98 -0.92 14.92 3.78
CA ARG A 98 -0.71 14.52 2.38
C ARG A 98 0.64 13.86 2.13
N SER A 99 1.63 14.17 2.99
CA SER A 99 3.01 13.79 2.77
C SER A 99 3.76 13.58 4.08
N ILE A 100 4.92 12.94 3.99
CA ILE A 100 5.93 12.88 5.04
C ILE A 100 6.85 14.10 4.86
N THR A 101 6.92 14.94 5.88
CA THR A 101 7.59 16.23 5.81
C THR A 101 9.10 16.14 6.05
N VAL A 102 9.82 17.18 5.64
CA VAL A 102 11.27 17.29 5.87
C VAL A 102 11.60 17.33 7.37
N ASP A 103 10.73 17.89 8.21
CA ASP A 103 10.97 18.00 9.64
C ASP A 103 10.87 16.64 10.35
N GLN A 104 10.00 15.75 9.87
CA GLN A 104 9.98 14.35 10.33
C GLN A 104 11.31 13.66 10.01
N VAL A 105 11.84 13.83 8.79
CA VAL A 105 13.15 13.25 8.41
C VAL A 105 14.30 13.87 9.19
N ARG A 106 14.29 15.18 9.44
CA ARG A 106 15.27 15.84 10.32
C ARG A 106 15.24 15.28 11.74
N GLY A 107 14.11 14.79 12.21
CA GLY A 107 13.96 14.11 13.49
C GLY A 107 14.86 12.88 13.64
N LEU A 108 15.34 12.26 12.55
CA LEU A 108 16.32 11.17 12.58
C LEU A 108 17.62 11.55 13.28
N SER A 109 17.98 12.84 13.30
CA SER A 109 19.15 13.34 14.05
C SER A 109 19.08 13.02 15.54
N ARG A 110 17.88 12.93 16.11
CA ARG A 110 17.69 12.54 17.52
C ARG A 110 17.97 11.05 17.72
N LEU A 111 17.46 10.20 16.82
CA LEU A 111 17.69 8.77 16.86
C LEU A 111 19.19 8.44 16.73
N PHE A 112 19.88 9.12 15.82
CA PHE A 112 21.30 8.85 15.54
C PHE A 112 22.27 9.66 16.40
N GLY A 113 21.82 10.73 17.05
CA GLY A 113 22.60 11.57 17.94
C GLY A 113 22.78 11.02 19.35
N THR A 114 22.02 10.01 19.73
CA THR A 114 22.14 9.33 21.03
C THR A 114 22.80 7.96 20.86
N THR A 115 23.34 7.39 21.92
CA THR A 115 23.75 5.98 21.91
C THR A 115 22.52 5.08 21.84
N ALA A 116 22.63 3.93 21.17
CA ALA A 116 21.56 2.94 21.14
C ALA A 116 21.25 2.47 22.56
N SER A 117 19.95 2.36 22.90
CA SER A 117 19.50 2.18 24.27
C SER A 117 19.31 0.73 24.66
N MET A 118 18.72 -0.07 23.76
CA MET A 118 18.34 -1.45 24.05
C MET A 118 18.93 -2.46 23.07
N SER A 119 19.20 -2.04 21.86
CA SER A 119 19.78 -2.86 20.78
C SER A 119 20.97 -2.11 20.20
N PRO A 120 22.03 -2.79 19.71
CA PRO A 120 23.08 -2.11 18.95
C PRO A 120 22.54 -1.52 17.63
N TRP A 121 21.40 -2.01 17.14
CA TRP A 121 20.76 -1.56 15.92
C TRP A 121 19.80 -0.38 16.16
N ARG A 122 19.76 0.51 15.21
CA ARG A 122 18.74 1.56 15.08
C ARG A 122 18.01 1.38 13.78
N VAL A 123 16.70 1.29 13.86
CA VAL A 123 15.87 0.97 12.68
C VAL A 123 14.96 2.14 12.34
N VAL A 124 14.89 2.45 11.06
CA VAL A 124 13.98 3.46 10.51
C VAL A 124 13.06 2.78 9.51
N ILE A 125 11.75 2.87 9.73
CA ILE A 125 10.73 2.46 8.76
C ILE A 125 10.19 3.72 8.09
N VAL A 126 10.12 3.72 6.76
CA VAL A 126 9.49 4.79 5.97
C VAL A 126 8.27 4.20 5.26
N ASP A 127 7.06 4.58 5.71
CA ASP A 127 5.79 4.01 5.23
C ASP A 127 4.79 5.10 4.80
N SER A 128 4.73 5.44 3.52
CA SER A 128 5.51 4.90 2.42
C SER A 128 6.51 5.94 1.90
N ALA A 129 7.59 5.47 1.30
CA ALA A 129 8.57 6.34 0.67
C ALA A 129 8.00 7.16 -0.50
N ASP A 130 6.89 6.68 -1.10
CA ASP A 130 6.14 7.38 -2.15
C ASP A 130 5.50 8.68 -1.64
N ASP A 131 5.28 8.79 -0.33
CA ASP A 131 4.65 9.94 0.33
C ASP A 131 5.67 10.99 0.83
N LEU A 132 6.97 10.76 0.63
CA LEU A 132 7.99 11.74 0.98
C LEU A 132 7.87 13.00 0.13
N GLU A 133 7.82 14.17 0.75
CA GLU A 133 8.04 15.43 0.05
C GLU A 133 9.43 15.44 -0.60
N ARG A 134 9.60 16.19 -1.68
CA ARG A 134 10.87 16.27 -2.37
C ARG A 134 12.02 16.71 -1.44
N ALA A 135 11.75 17.66 -0.53
CA ALA A 135 12.71 18.11 0.46
C ALA A 135 13.01 17.02 1.50
N ALA A 136 12.01 16.25 1.92
CA ALA A 136 12.16 15.10 2.82
C ALA A 136 12.98 13.98 2.18
N ALA A 137 12.67 13.64 0.91
CA ALA A 137 13.45 12.67 0.15
C ALA A 137 14.92 13.05 0.01
N ASN A 138 15.21 14.33 -0.27
CA ASN A 138 16.59 14.82 -0.32
C ASN A 138 17.29 14.81 1.05
N ALA A 139 16.57 15.13 2.13
CA ALA A 139 17.12 15.06 3.48
C ALA A 139 17.48 13.63 3.90
N LEU A 140 16.68 12.64 3.46
CA LEU A 140 16.92 11.22 3.73
C LEU A 140 18.19 10.71 3.05
N LEU A 141 18.54 11.24 1.86
CA LEU A 141 19.71 10.82 1.10
C LEU A 141 21.00 10.87 1.93
N LYS A 142 21.17 11.88 2.77
CA LYS A 142 22.37 12.00 3.63
C LYS A 142 22.57 10.75 4.50
N ASN A 143 21.48 10.24 5.10
CA ASN A 143 21.55 9.05 5.94
C ASN A 143 21.71 7.75 5.14
N LEU A 144 21.27 7.73 3.86
CA LEU A 144 21.45 6.59 2.98
C LEU A 144 22.85 6.55 2.33
N GLU A 145 23.49 7.70 2.17
CA GLU A 145 24.86 7.83 1.63
C GLU A 145 25.92 7.52 2.68
N GLU A 146 25.74 8.07 3.87
CA GLU A 146 26.63 7.87 5.01
C GLU A 146 25.85 7.28 6.19
N PRO A 147 25.48 5.99 6.10
CA PRO A 147 24.63 5.36 7.12
C PRO A 147 25.40 5.28 8.45
N PRO A 148 24.77 5.71 9.56
CA PRO A 148 25.34 5.50 10.88
C PRO A 148 25.58 3.99 11.15
N PRO A 149 26.62 3.65 11.93
CA PRO A 149 26.89 2.25 12.27
C PRO A 149 25.65 1.56 12.84
N HIS A 150 25.44 0.30 12.45
CA HIS A 150 24.27 -0.50 12.88
C HIS A 150 22.92 0.18 12.64
N SER A 151 22.77 0.92 11.54
CA SER A 151 21.49 1.46 11.10
C SER A 151 20.85 0.57 10.04
N LEU A 152 19.52 0.44 10.11
CA LEU A 152 18.71 -0.25 9.12
C LEU A 152 17.55 0.65 8.68
N PHE A 153 17.46 0.92 7.38
CA PHE A 153 16.36 1.65 6.76
C PHE A 153 15.48 0.68 5.98
N LEU A 154 14.20 0.64 6.29
CA LEU A 154 13.18 -0.17 5.63
C LEU A 154 12.19 0.77 4.93
N LEU A 155 12.37 0.96 3.62
CA LEU A 155 11.53 1.85 2.82
C LEU A 155 10.42 1.05 2.14
N VAL A 156 9.17 1.32 2.46
CA VAL A 156 8.01 0.75 1.78
C VAL A 156 7.68 1.59 0.56
N SER A 157 7.50 0.98 -0.61
CA SER A 157 7.08 1.68 -1.82
C SER A 157 6.03 0.90 -2.61
N HIS A 158 5.07 1.62 -3.20
CA HIS A 158 4.04 1.09 -4.06
C HIS A 158 4.35 1.31 -5.55
N ALA A 159 5.21 2.29 -5.83
CA ALA A 159 5.63 2.72 -7.17
C ALA A 159 7.12 3.10 -7.16
N PRO A 160 8.03 2.14 -6.99
CA PRO A 160 9.46 2.42 -6.80
C PRO A 160 10.09 3.20 -7.97
N GLU A 161 9.53 3.10 -9.16
CA GLU A 161 9.94 3.86 -10.34
C GLU A 161 9.74 5.38 -10.20
N ARG A 162 8.85 5.82 -9.32
CA ARG A 162 8.56 7.23 -9.02
C ARG A 162 9.50 7.83 -7.98
N LEU A 163 10.20 6.99 -7.23
CA LEU A 163 11.20 7.44 -6.26
C LEU A 163 12.42 8.05 -6.97
N LEU A 164 13.11 8.95 -6.28
CA LEU A 164 14.36 9.51 -6.78
C LEU A 164 15.34 8.38 -7.13
N PRO A 165 15.97 8.40 -8.32
CA PRO A 165 16.97 7.40 -8.71
C PRO A 165 18.10 7.27 -7.67
N THR A 166 18.45 8.37 -7.01
CA THR A 166 19.45 8.44 -5.95
C THR A 166 19.07 7.66 -4.68
N ILE A 167 17.79 7.58 -4.32
CA ILE A 167 17.30 6.71 -3.24
C ILE A 167 17.38 5.26 -3.68
N ARG A 168 16.85 4.95 -4.87
CA ARG A 168 16.80 3.58 -5.39
C ARG A 168 18.19 2.94 -5.51
N SER A 169 19.18 3.70 -5.97
CA SER A 169 20.55 3.19 -6.15
C SER A 169 21.26 2.85 -4.85
N ARG A 170 20.77 3.35 -3.71
CA ARG A 170 21.35 3.13 -2.37
C ARG A 170 20.60 2.11 -1.54
N CYS A 171 19.52 1.56 -2.09
CA CYS A 171 18.70 0.55 -1.41
C CYS A 171 18.80 -0.81 -2.11
N ARG A 172 18.89 -1.87 -1.32
CA ARG A 172 18.70 -3.23 -1.83
C ARG A 172 17.21 -3.44 -2.08
N LEU A 173 16.85 -3.74 -3.33
CA LEU A 173 15.45 -3.96 -3.70
C LEU A 173 14.99 -5.35 -3.24
N LEU A 174 13.89 -5.38 -2.49
CA LEU A 174 13.17 -6.59 -2.12
C LEU A 174 11.74 -6.51 -2.65
N ARG A 175 11.42 -7.38 -3.61
CA ARG A 175 10.10 -7.42 -4.22
C ARG A 175 9.18 -8.36 -3.46
N LEU A 176 8.04 -7.84 -3.02
CA LEU A 176 6.94 -8.62 -2.47
C LEU A 176 5.86 -8.76 -3.55
N SER A 177 5.37 -9.98 -3.73
CA SER A 177 4.34 -10.29 -4.73
C SER A 177 2.94 -10.31 -4.10
N PRO A 178 1.88 -10.11 -4.90
CA PRO A 178 0.51 -10.38 -4.44
C PRO A 178 0.39 -11.79 -3.86
N LEU A 179 -0.41 -11.94 -2.81
CA LEU A 179 -0.64 -13.21 -2.14
C LEU A 179 -1.42 -14.17 -3.05
N VAL A 180 -1.10 -15.45 -2.97
CA VAL A 180 -1.92 -16.50 -3.57
C VAL A 180 -3.25 -16.66 -2.81
N PRO A 181 -4.32 -17.21 -3.42
CA PRO A 181 -5.65 -17.29 -2.82
C PRO A 181 -5.68 -17.91 -1.42
N ASP A 182 -4.93 -18.97 -1.17
CA ASP A 182 -4.89 -19.64 0.13
C ASP A 182 -4.27 -18.76 1.22
N ALA A 183 -3.17 -18.07 0.90
CA ALA A 183 -2.54 -17.11 1.80
C ALA A 183 -3.45 -15.90 2.07
N MET A 184 -4.19 -15.43 1.05
CA MET A 184 -5.22 -14.39 1.20
C MET A 184 -6.31 -14.82 2.17
N THR A 185 -6.85 -16.01 1.99
CA THR A 185 -7.90 -16.57 2.85
C THR A 185 -7.41 -16.67 4.29
N SER A 186 -6.21 -17.18 4.50
CA SER A 186 -5.61 -17.30 5.84
C SER A 186 -5.43 -15.93 6.51
N ALA A 187 -4.88 -14.96 5.77
CA ALA A 187 -4.69 -13.60 6.27
C ALA A 187 -6.00 -12.90 6.63
N LEU A 188 -7.04 -13.08 5.80
CA LEU A 188 -8.35 -12.49 6.06
C LEU A 188 -9.09 -13.17 7.22
N ARG A 189 -8.98 -14.49 7.38
CA ARG A 189 -9.56 -15.19 8.53
C ARG A 189 -8.94 -14.78 9.86
N GLU A 190 -7.62 -14.54 9.89
CA GLU A 190 -6.97 -14.00 11.10
C GLU A 190 -7.44 -12.58 11.42
N ALA A 191 -7.58 -11.73 10.38
CA ALA A 191 -7.98 -10.34 10.55
C ALA A 191 -9.49 -10.18 10.86
N LEU A 192 -10.32 -11.10 10.38
CA LEU A 192 -11.78 -11.08 10.45
C LEU A 192 -12.31 -12.41 11.00
N PRO A 193 -12.07 -12.74 12.27
CA PRO A 193 -12.42 -14.05 12.84
C PRO A 193 -13.93 -14.34 12.84
N GLU A 194 -14.77 -13.30 12.82
CA GLU A 194 -16.24 -13.40 12.82
C GLU A 194 -16.85 -13.43 11.40
N ALA A 195 -16.03 -13.22 10.35
CA ALA A 195 -16.55 -13.20 8.98
C ALA A 195 -16.87 -14.62 8.48
N SER A 196 -17.98 -14.77 7.79
CA SER A 196 -18.39 -16.03 7.15
C SER A 196 -17.45 -16.41 6.00
N ASP A 197 -17.44 -17.69 5.63
CA ASP A 197 -16.66 -18.17 4.48
C ASP A 197 -17.07 -17.49 3.16
N ALA A 198 -18.35 -17.14 3.02
CA ALA A 198 -18.86 -16.41 1.86
C ALA A 198 -18.29 -14.98 1.79
N GLU A 199 -18.28 -14.26 2.91
CA GLU A 199 -17.68 -12.92 2.99
C GLU A 199 -16.18 -12.93 2.71
N ILE A 200 -15.46 -13.91 3.27
CA ILE A 200 -14.01 -14.07 2.99
C ILE A 200 -13.78 -14.34 1.50
N ALA A 201 -14.58 -15.25 0.88
CA ALA A 201 -14.47 -15.53 -0.55
C ALA A 201 -14.76 -14.30 -1.42
N GLU A 202 -15.74 -13.49 -1.05
CA GLU A 202 -16.09 -12.23 -1.71
C GLU A 202 -14.96 -11.22 -1.62
N LEU A 203 -14.35 -11.06 -0.45
CA LEU A 203 -13.21 -10.17 -0.22
C LEU A 203 -11.96 -10.62 -0.99
N VAL A 204 -11.68 -11.92 -1.05
CA VAL A 204 -10.59 -12.49 -1.86
C VAL A 204 -10.80 -12.18 -3.34
N ALA A 205 -12.02 -12.36 -3.85
CA ALA A 205 -12.36 -12.05 -5.23
C ALA A 205 -12.30 -10.55 -5.53
N ALA A 206 -12.72 -9.71 -4.58
CA ALA A 206 -12.73 -8.26 -4.72
C ALA A 206 -11.33 -7.62 -4.74
N ALA A 207 -10.36 -8.19 -4.04
CA ALA A 207 -9.01 -7.63 -3.92
C ALA A 207 -7.91 -8.70 -4.09
N PRO A 208 -7.76 -9.29 -5.29
CA PRO A 208 -6.84 -10.40 -5.51
C PRO A 208 -5.40 -10.08 -5.03
N GLY A 209 -4.89 -10.93 -4.13
CA GLY A 209 -3.52 -10.86 -3.62
C GLY A 209 -3.22 -9.70 -2.66
N SER A 210 -4.23 -8.94 -2.24
CA SER A 210 -4.03 -7.75 -1.38
C SER A 210 -4.95 -7.77 -0.16
N PRO A 211 -4.53 -8.39 0.97
CA PRO A 211 -5.35 -8.44 2.19
C PRO A 211 -5.72 -7.05 2.73
N GLY A 212 -4.79 -6.09 2.71
CA GLY A 212 -5.10 -4.73 3.18
C GLY A 212 -6.16 -4.01 2.36
N ARG A 213 -6.22 -4.26 1.03
CA ARG A 213 -7.33 -3.78 0.19
C ARG A 213 -8.64 -4.50 0.51
N ALA A 214 -8.59 -5.81 0.69
CA ALA A 214 -9.76 -6.59 1.05
C ALA A 214 -10.38 -6.07 2.33
N LEU A 215 -9.57 -5.84 3.38
CA LEU A 215 -10.02 -5.25 4.63
C LEU A 215 -10.63 -3.84 4.46
N ALA A 216 -10.04 -3.01 3.60
CA ALA A 216 -10.59 -1.70 3.29
C ALA A 216 -11.93 -1.78 2.52
N PHE A 217 -12.27 -2.91 1.94
CA PHE A 217 -13.53 -3.15 1.24
C PHE A 217 -14.63 -3.76 2.11
N GLN A 218 -14.31 -4.15 3.33
CA GLN A 218 -15.28 -4.75 4.25
C GLN A 218 -16.49 -3.83 4.46
N GLY A 219 -17.69 -4.37 4.29
CA GLY A 219 -18.95 -3.64 4.47
C GLY A 219 -19.30 -2.62 3.39
N LEU A 220 -18.53 -2.53 2.29
CA LEU A 220 -18.75 -1.51 1.24
C LEU A 220 -19.66 -1.95 0.09
N ASP A 221 -20.25 -3.17 0.14
CA ASP A 221 -21.04 -3.72 -0.97
C ASP A 221 -20.32 -3.58 -2.33
N ILE A 222 -19.10 -4.12 -2.37
CA ILE A 222 -18.23 -4.03 -3.56
C ILE A 222 -18.84 -4.79 -4.74
N ALA A 223 -19.61 -5.85 -4.49
CA ALA A 223 -20.28 -6.60 -5.54
C ALA A 223 -21.26 -5.74 -6.36
N ALA A 224 -22.06 -4.90 -5.67
CA ALA A 224 -22.95 -3.95 -6.35
C ALA A 224 -22.18 -2.86 -7.11
N LEU A 225 -21.05 -2.39 -6.55
CA LEU A 225 -20.20 -1.42 -7.24
C LEU A 225 -19.58 -2.02 -8.51
N ASP A 226 -19.05 -3.25 -8.43
CA ASP A 226 -18.47 -3.96 -9.59
C ASP A 226 -19.52 -4.26 -10.65
N LYS A 227 -20.73 -4.63 -10.24
CA LYS A 227 -21.85 -4.83 -11.16
C LYS A 227 -22.17 -3.56 -11.93
N ALA A 228 -22.32 -2.43 -11.23
CA ALA A 228 -22.60 -1.13 -11.87
C ALA A 228 -21.49 -0.71 -12.85
N MET A 229 -20.22 -0.84 -12.46
CA MET A 229 -19.08 -0.58 -13.35
C MET A 229 -19.04 -1.52 -14.56
N GLY A 230 -19.31 -2.81 -14.34
CA GLY A 230 -19.35 -3.82 -15.41
C GLY A 230 -20.49 -3.60 -16.40
N GLU A 231 -21.66 -3.15 -15.94
CA GLU A 231 -22.76 -2.76 -16.81
C GLU A 231 -22.40 -1.56 -17.69
N LEU A 232 -21.79 -0.51 -17.12
CA LEU A 232 -21.27 0.61 -17.88
C LEU A 232 -20.29 0.17 -18.98
N ALA A 233 -19.34 -0.69 -18.63
CA ALA A 233 -18.31 -1.15 -19.56
C ALA A 233 -18.88 -2.05 -20.69
N ARG A 234 -19.94 -2.81 -20.45
CA ARG A 234 -20.54 -3.72 -21.44
C ARG A 234 -21.61 -3.06 -22.29
N GLU A 235 -22.46 -2.24 -21.70
CA GLU A 235 -23.68 -1.72 -22.32
C GLU A 235 -23.55 -0.25 -22.72
N GLY A 236 -22.55 0.45 -22.19
CA GLY A 236 -22.45 1.90 -22.34
C GLY A 236 -23.48 2.66 -21.51
N ASP A 237 -23.58 3.95 -21.76
CA ASP A 237 -24.54 4.83 -21.07
C ASP A 237 -24.93 6.04 -21.98
N PRO A 238 -25.70 5.82 -23.05
CA PRO A 238 -26.01 6.87 -24.02
C PRO A 238 -26.85 8.02 -23.44
N THR A 239 -27.61 7.75 -22.39
CA THR A 239 -28.45 8.75 -21.70
C THR A 239 -27.78 9.42 -20.52
N ASN A 240 -26.60 8.99 -20.13
CA ASN A 240 -25.87 9.39 -18.93
C ASN A 240 -26.58 9.05 -17.60
N ALA A 241 -27.66 8.30 -17.65
CA ALA A 241 -28.49 8.03 -16.48
C ALA A 241 -27.75 7.19 -15.42
N ARG A 242 -27.05 6.13 -15.86
CA ARG A 242 -26.31 5.22 -14.97
C ARG A 242 -25.13 5.93 -14.28
N ARG A 243 -24.33 6.68 -15.04
CA ARG A 243 -23.19 7.42 -14.46
C ARG A 243 -23.62 8.55 -13.56
N SER A 244 -24.74 9.24 -13.85
CA SER A 244 -25.28 10.26 -12.96
C SER A 244 -25.78 9.66 -11.64
N ALA A 245 -26.50 8.53 -11.68
CA ALA A 245 -26.96 7.85 -10.47
C ALA A 245 -25.78 7.36 -9.62
N LEU A 246 -24.74 6.78 -10.26
CA LEU A 246 -23.51 6.35 -9.57
C LEU A 246 -22.77 7.54 -8.94
N ALA A 247 -22.64 8.65 -9.67
CA ALA A 247 -21.98 9.86 -9.18
C ALA A 247 -22.68 10.44 -7.96
N GLN A 248 -24.00 10.59 -8.01
CA GLN A 248 -24.80 11.07 -6.86
C GLN A 248 -24.66 10.15 -5.64
N SER A 249 -24.68 8.83 -5.84
CA SER A 249 -24.55 7.87 -4.75
C SER A 249 -23.20 7.90 -4.06
N LEU A 250 -22.11 8.13 -4.80
CA LEU A 250 -20.73 8.14 -4.29
C LEU A 250 -20.24 9.53 -3.83
N ALA A 251 -20.96 10.61 -4.15
CA ALA A 251 -20.63 11.98 -3.71
C ALA A 251 -20.98 12.25 -2.25
N LEU A 252 -21.80 11.39 -1.63
CA LEU A 252 -22.21 11.56 -0.23
C LEU A 252 -21.02 11.38 0.73
N LYS A 253 -20.92 12.20 1.76
CA LYS A 253 -19.86 12.07 2.79
C LYS A 253 -19.82 10.68 3.43
N SER A 254 -20.98 10.06 3.65
CA SER A 254 -21.11 8.69 4.18
C SER A 254 -20.58 7.62 3.21
N ALA A 255 -20.50 7.93 1.92
CA ALA A 255 -20.01 7.02 0.89
C ALA A 255 -18.51 7.19 0.59
N GLN A 256 -17.78 8.01 1.35
CA GLN A 256 -16.35 8.28 1.12
C GLN A 256 -15.51 6.99 0.97
N PRO A 257 -15.63 5.96 1.82
CA PRO A 257 -14.86 4.72 1.61
C PRO A 257 -15.21 4.00 0.30
N ARG A 258 -16.48 4.05 -0.10
CA ARG A 258 -16.96 3.46 -1.35
C ARG A 258 -16.50 4.25 -2.58
N TYR A 259 -16.42 5.57 -2.46
CA TYR A 259 -15.80 6.45 -3.47
C TYR A 259 -14.31 6.12 -3.67
N GLU A 260 -13.55 5.94 -2.60
CA GLU A 260 -12.13 5.55 -2.68
C GLU A 260 -11.95 4.15 -3.28
N ALA A 261 -12.86 3.22 -2.95
CA ALA A 261 -12.90 1.92 -3.60
C ALA A 261 -13.15 2.06 -5.12
N PHE A 262 -14.08 2.91 -5.52
CA PHE A 262 -14.36 3.20 -6.94
C PHE A 262 -13.15 3.77 -7.67
N LEU A 263 -12.45 4.76 -7.10
CA LEU A 263 -11.21 5.33 -7.67
C LEU A 263 -10.10 4.29 -7.88
N THR A 264 -10.10 3.24 -7.09
CA THR A 264 -9.12 2.15 -7.20
C THR A 264 -9.55 1.10 -8.23
N ARG A 265 -10.84 0.77 -8.25
CA ARG A 265 -11.37 -0.34 -9.03
C ARG A 265 -11.66 0.02 -10.49
N ALA A 266 -12.11 1.24 -10.75
CA ALA A 266 -12.44 1.66 -12.11
C ALA A 266 -11.24 1.56 -13.08
N PRO A 267 -10.03 2.07 -12.77
CA PRO A 267 -8.86 1.84 -13.62
C PRO A 267 -8.46 0.35 -13.74
N SER A 268 -8.67 -0.44 -12.68
CA SER A 268 -8.38 -1.88 -12.68
C SER A 268 -9.31 -2.65 -13.62
N LEU A 269 -10.59 -2.25 -13.67
CA LEU A 269 -11.56 -2.82 -14.62
C LEU A 269 -11.18 -2.47 -16.07
N VAL A 270 -10.80 -1.22 -16.36
CA VAL A 270 -10.31 -0.83 -17.68
C VAL A 270 -9.10 -1.66 -18.10
N ALA A 271 -8.15 -1.89 -17.19
CA ALA A 271 -6.98 -2.74 -17.44
C ALA A 271 -7.36 -4.20 -17.71
N ALA A 272 -8.36 -4.74 -17.02
CA ALA A 272 -8.87 -6.09 -17.26
C ALA A 272 -9.54 -6.21 -18.64
N GLU A 273 -10.31 -5.22 -19.03
CA GLU A 273 -10.92 -5.16 -20.36
C GLU A 273 -9.90 -4.98 -21.48
N ALA A 274 -8.84 -4.17 -21.26
CA ALA A 274 -7.76 -4.01 -22.23
C ALA A 274 -7.05 -5.35 -22.55
N ARG A 275 -6.84 -6.22 -21.54
CA ARG A 275 -6.20 -7.53 -21.73
C ARG A 275 -7.00 -8.48 -22.62
N ARG A 276 -8.30 -8.22 -22.83
CA ARG A 276 -9.19 -9.02 -23.69
C ARG A 276 -9.27 -8.51 -25.12
N ARG A 277 -8.57 -7.42 -25.42
CA ARG A 277 -8.62 -6.70 -26.69
C ARG A 277 -7.32 -6.84 -27.47
N SER A 278 -7.39 -6.57 -28.77
CA SER A 278 -6.23 -6.56 -29.68
C SER A 278 -6.34 -5.45 -30.70
N GLY A 279 -5.24 -5.11 -31.36
CA GLY A 279 -5.18 -4.08 -32.40
C GLY A 279 -5.70 -2.72 -31.89
N ARG A 280 -6.45 -2.00 -32.75
CA ARG A 280 -6.95 -0.64 -32.44
C ARG A 280 -7.81 -0.59 -31.18
N ALA A 281 -8.60 -1.63 -30.91
CA ALA A 281 -9.41 -1.70 -29.68
C ALA A 281 -8.57 -1.79 -28.41
N LEU A 282 -7.40 -2.41 -28.46
CA LEU A 282 -6.42 -2.42 -27.37
C LEU A 282 -5.82 -1.03 -27.17
N ASP A 283 -5.42 -0.34 -28.26
CA ASP A 283 -4.86 1.01 -28.17
C ASP A 283 -5.86 2.00 -27.54
N ASP A 284 -7.14 1.91 -27.92
CA ASP A 284 -8.21 2.73 -27.35
C ASP A 284 -8.42 2.43 -25.86
N ALA A 285 -8.39 1.15 -25.48
CA ALA A 285 -8.51 0.74 -24.09
C ALA A 285 -7.31 1.16 -23.23
N LEU A 286 -6.09 1.13 -23.77
CA LEU A 286 -4.88 1.62 -23.08
C LEU A 286 -4.94 3.13 -22.84
N ARG A 287 -5.35 3.92 -23.83
CA ARG A 287 -5.57 5.37 -23.65
C ARG A 287 -6.64 5.65 -22.60
N THR A 288 -7.72 4.88 -22.60
CA THR A 288 -8.78 4.98 -21.58
C THR A 288 -8.24 4.65 -20.21
N TRP A 289 -7.39 3.64 -20.08
CA TRP A 289 -6.75 3.26 -18.83
C TRP A 289 -5.82 4.35 -18.29
N GLU A 290 -4.97 4.94 -19.13
CA GLU A 290 -4.08 6.04 -18.76
C GLU A 290 -4.87 7.25 -18.22
N ARG A 291 -5.96 7.61 -18.90
CA ARG A 291 -6.86 8.69 -18.47
C ARG A 291 -7.54 8.36 -17.14
N ALA A 292 -8.03 7.13 -16.97
CA ALA A 292 -8.66 6.68 -15.74
C ALA A 292 -7.67 6.69 -14.56
N GLN A 293 -6.44 6.25 -14.77
CA GLN A 293 -5.37 6.32 -13.78
C GLN A 293 -5.03 7.75 -13.38
N SER A 294 -4.85 8.63 -14.36
CA SER A 294 -4.53 10.05 -14.14
C SER A 294 -5.65 10.76 -13.38
N LEU A 295 -6.91 10.54 -13.76
CA LEU A 295 -8.06 11.14 -13.08
C LEU A 295 -8.18 10.65 -11.64
N ALA A 296 -8.06 9.34 -11.40
CA ALA A 296 -8.12 8.76 -10.06
C ALA A 296 -6.97 9.26 -9.15
N ALA A 297 -5.77 9.45 -9.71
CA ALA A 297 -4.63 10.02 -8.99
C ALA A 297 -4.83 11.50 -8.65
N SER A 298 -5.33 12.29 -9.61
CA SER A 298 -5.63 13.71 -9.43
C SER A 298 -6.75 13.94 -8.41
N ALA A 299 -7.78 13.09 -8.41
CA ALA A 299 -8.87 13.15 -7.45
C ALA A 299 -8.38 13.05 -6.00
N ARG A 300 -7.43 12.14 -5.74
CA ARG A 300 -6.82 11.98 -4.42
C ARG A 300 -5.88 13.14 -4.06
N GLY A 301 -5.07 13.59 -5.02
CA GLY A 301 -4.05 14.62 -4.79
C GLY A 301 -4.59 16.03 -4.65
N LEU A 302 -5.64 16.37 -5.41
CA LEU A 302 -6.15 17.74 -5.56
C LEU A 302 -7.48 17.97 -4.85
N SER A 303 -8.04 16.95 -4.17
CA SER A 303 -9.38 17.02 -3.53
C SER A 303 -10.46 17.51 -4.49
N LEU A 304 -10.51 16.91 -5.68
CA LEU A 304 -11.51 17.25 -6.69
C LEU A 304 -12.92 16.89 -6.21
N ASP A 305 -13.91 17.54 -6.80
CA ASP A 305 -15.32 17.25 -6.51
C ASP A 305 -15.67 15.78 -6.83
N PRO A 306 -16.12 14.98 -5.84
CA PRO A 306 -16.37 13.55 -6.03
C PRO A 306 -17.42 13.25 -7.09
N GLU A 307 -18.49 14.06 -7.20
CA GLU A 307 -19.55 13.82 -8.18
C GLU A 307 -19.04 13.94 -9.61
N SER A 308 -18.30 15.01 -9.89
CA SER A 308 -17.67 15.24 -11.20
C SER A 308 -16.67 14.16 -11.56
N VAL A 309 -15.82 13.75 -10.60
CA VAL A 309 -14.83 12.70 -10.81
C VAL A 309 -15.47 11.35 -11.13
N VAL A 310 -16.51 10.96 -10.36
CA VAL A 310 -17.22 9.71 -10.61
C VAL A 310 -17.92 9.73 -11.95
N PHE A 311 -18.57 10.84 -12.30
CA PHE A 311 -19.27 10.99 -13.57
C PHE A 311 -18.29 10.83 -14.76
N GLU A 312 -17.13 11.48 -14.70
CA GLU A 312 -16.11 11.39 -15.77
C GLU A 312 -15.49 9.98 -15.83
N LEU A 313 -15.10 9.41 -14.69
CA LEU A 313 -14.49 8.09 -14.63
C LEU A 313 -15.47 6.98 -15.07
N ALA A 314 -16.74 7.08 -14.71
CA ALA A 314 -17.81 6.21 -15.19
C ALA A 314 -18.06 6.39 -16.70
N GLY A 315 -17.88 7.60 -17.23
CA GLY A 315 -17.90 7.87 -18.66
C GLY A 315 -16.77 7.16 -19.42
N LEU A 316 -15.57 7.10 -18.83
CA LEU A 316 -14.45 6.31 -19.38
C LEU A 316 -14.77 4.81 -19.38
N LEU A 317 -15.44 4.29 -18.35
CA LEU A 317 -15.92 2.90 -18.34
C LEU A 317 -16.95 2.66 -19.44
N ALA A 318 -17.93 3.54 -19.58
CA ALA A 318 -18.96 3.43 -20.62
C ALA A 318 -18.41 3.48 -22.05
N SER A 319 -17.29 4.18 -22.28
CA SER A 319 -16.62 4.23 -23.58
C SER A 319 -15.97 2.90 -24.01
N LEU A 320 -15.87 1.92 -23.09
CA LEU A 320 -15.38 0.58 -23.41
C LEU A 320 -16.44 -0.28 -24.09
N ALA A 321 -17.72 0.07 -24.00
CA ALA A 321 -18.79 -0.67 -24.66
C ALA A 321 -18.55 -0.74 -26.18
N PRO A 322 -18.88 -1.88 -26.83
CA PRO A 322 -18.84 -1.96 -28.27
C PRO A 322 -19.71 -0.86 -28.86
N ALA A 323 -19.21 -0.18 -29.91
CA ALA A 323 -20.05 0.77 -30.63
C ALA A 323 -21.32 0.03 -31.06
N SER A 324 -22.49 0.51 -30.62
CA SER A 324 -23.77 -0.02 -31.09
C SER A 324 -23.71 0.05 -32.63
N ALA A 325 -23.75 -1.09 -33.30
CA ALA A 325 -23.94 -1.13 -34.72
C ALA A 325 -25.22 -0.34 -34.98
N SER A 326 -25.07 0.86 -35.54
CA SER A 326 -26.20 1.68 -35.99
C SER A 326 -27.00 0.82 -36.97
N ARG A 327 -28.16 0.36 -36.55
CA ARG A 327 -29.16 -0.21 -37.44
C ARG A 327 -29.82 0.93 -38.25
#